data_a149372f12fa1c60fefa7255cfe1ef96
#
_entry.id   a149372f12fa1c60fefa7255cfe1ef96
#
_cell.length_a   1.000
_cell.length_b   1.000
_cell.length_c   1.000
_cell.angle_alpha   90.00
_cell.angle_beta   90.00
_cell.angle_gamma   90.00
#
_symmetry.space_group_name_H-M   'P 1'
#
loop_
_entity.id
_entity.type
_entity.pdbx_description
1 polymer ?
#
loop_
_entity_poly.entity_id
_entity_poly.type
_entity_poly.pdbx_seq_one_letter_code
_entity_poly.pdbx_strand_id
1 'polypeptide(L)'
;ICFKVCRKEAVEKIDVPEGSVRCDCCPVHCNVPEGCLGSCQRFRNENGKLVRIEPINIVDPSEIRINNLTGLPDRPLVSAFGAGTNLYSTNTPSKIVAEAKVGDLDVITCATETVLSFNGARVKVDDAHVDTDENIGSNGSPIRRNGVIVGYVNTAEYGSRMLYFGGAELNTGAGGFMVTRTVSDLLNKRPVTVSTDTVKKLVLQHGQPPIVGKQAQFMRIGCGSMVSSAYAPHWIRVVDECITIDYDITAKMSTHTTSGLRYGFRDSGITPAGTYSSPGRWFGEPGEGWGGSNITNPDDIFADVDKTKAWPGMRVIVTEPTVERAAFYVADEDLNLVRQPIPPEVQAVIDLIHSNCEPCLCNVSVCAGFGGGVRNVISHVSPINVNKALKDGKVLYTICGRPAHIWEGGGITAECSVDDCPEGAFSWVPTPAGVTPLEVTMTKETYEEIGGYMDAIRTVDEIRATENTKIISLEH
;
A
#
# COMPACT_ATOMS: atom_id res chain seq x y z
N ILE A 1 -4.18 9.44 -37.85
CA ILE A 1 -4.57 8.53 -38.96
C ILE A 1 -4.80 7.11 -38.40
N CYS A 2 -4.04 6.66 -37.44
CA CYS A 2 -4.16 5.32 -36.87
C CYS A 2 -5.48 5.09 -36.09
N PHE A 3 -6.00 6.11 -35.42
CA PHE A 3 -7.18 6.01 -34.54
C PHE A 3 -8.51 5.70 -35.26
N LYS A 4 -8.62 5.96 -36.57
CA LYS A 4 -9.84 5.68 -37.33
C LYS A 4 -9.88 4.29 -37.94
N VAL A 5 -8.73 3.67 -38.15
CA VAL A 5 -8.61 2.33 -38.76
C VAL A 5 -8.80 1.26 -37.70
N CYS A 6 -8.21 1.43 -36.52
CA CYS A 6 -8.38 0.46 -35.42
C CYS A 6 -9.81 0.34 -34.88
N ARG A 7 -10.64 1.37 -35.03
CA ARG A 7 -12.05 1.33 -34.57
C ARG A 7 -12.97 0.46 -35.42
N LYS A 8 -12.63 0.17 -36.69
CA LYS A 8 -13.47 -0.62 -37.55
C LYS A 8 -13.13 -2.11 -37.57
N GLU A 9 -11.92 -2.48 -37.24
CA GLU A 9 -11.48 -3.90 -37.29
C GLU A 9 -11.56 -4.58 -35.91
N ALA A 10 -11.62 -3.83 -34.82
CA ALA A 10 -11.74 -4.38 -33.44
C ALA A 10 -13.20 -4.80 -33.08
N VAL A 11 -14.14 -4.67 -33.98
CA VAL A 11 -15.56 -5.06 -33.78
C VAL A 11 -15.90 -6.31 -34.58
N GLU A 12 -14.95 -7.09 -35.05
CA GLU A 12 -15.26 -8.45 -35.45
C GLU A 12 -15.76 -9.21 -34.23
N LYS A 13 -16.95 -9.83 -34.43
CA LYS A 13 -17.63 -10.66 -33.43
C LYS A 13 -16.62 -11.65 -32.85
N ILE A 14 -16.13 -11.34 -31.66
CA ILE A 14 -15.44 -12.33 -30.86
C ILE A 14 -16.54 -13.33 -30.48
N ASP A 15 -16.49 -14.55 -31.03
CA ASP A 15 -17.41 -15.60 -30.69
C ASP A 15 -17.29 -15.88 -29.19
N VAL A 16 -18.29 -15.44 -28.43
CA VAL A 16 -18.44 -15.78 -27.05
C VAL A 16 -19.00 -17.19 -26.98
N PRO A 17 -18.30 -18.15 -26.37
CA PRO A 17 -18.80 -19.52 -26.27
C PRO A 17 -20.21 -19.55 -25.65
N GLU A 18 -21.03 -20.47 -26.13
CA GLU A 18 -22.39 -20.67 -25.62
C GLU A 18 -22.37 -20.88 -24.09
N GLY A 19 -23.27 -20.24 -23.38
CA GLY A 19 -23.29 -20.25 -21.89
C GLY A 19 -22.24 -19.40 -21.23
N SER A 20 -21.44 -18.64 -22.00
CA SER A 20 -20.45 -17.70 -21.41
C SER A 20 -20.90 -16.25 -21.58
N VAL A 21 -20.43 -15.40 -20.70
CA VAL A 21 -20.56 -13.94 -20.81
C VAL A 21 -19.17 -13.32 -20.94
N ARG A 22 -19.03 -12.42 -21.91
CA ARG A 22 -17.78 -11.67 -22.09
C ARG A 22 -17.67 -10.58 -21.03
N CYS A 23 -16.54 -10.55 -20.34
CA CYS A 23 -16.18 -9.50 -19.41
C CYS A 23 -15.21 -8.52 -20.07
N ASP A 24 -15.63 -7.29 -20.24
CA ASP A 24 -14.82 -6.21 -20.83
C ASP A 24 -14.27 -5.21 -19.80
N CYS A 25 -14.26 -5.60 -18.53
CA CYS A 25 -13.77 -4.73 -17.44
C CYS A 25 -12.24 -4.51 -17.44
N CYS A 26 -11.47 -5.38 -18.10
CA CYS A 26 -10.03 -5.24 -18.21
C CYS A 26 -9.50 -5.84 -19.53
N PRO A 27 -8.20 -5.64 -19.86
CA PRO A 27 -7.60 -6.11 -21.11
C PRO A 27 -7.63 -7.63 -21.33
N VAL A 28 -7.97 -8.43 -20.32
CA VAL A 28 -8.03 -9.89 -20.44
C VAL A 28 -9.24 -10.34 -21.25
N HIS A 29 -10.32 -9.56 -21.19
CA HIS A 29 -11.57 -9.84 -21.92
C HIS A 29 -12.07 -11.28 -21.76
N CYS A 30 -12.17 -11.74 -20.50
CA CYS A 30 -12.56 -13.11 -20.20
C CYS A 30 -13.91 -13.48 -20.78
N ASN A 31 -14.02 -14.66 -21.41
CA ASN A 31 -15.29 -15.33 -21.62
C ASN A 31 -15.57 -16.19 -20.37
N VAL A 32 -16.52 -15.77 -19.55
CA VAL A 32 -16.83 -16.37 -18.26
C VAL A 32 -17.99 -17.34 -18.40
N PRO A 33 -17.77 -18.66 -18.29
CA PRO A 33 -18.83 -19.65 -18.34
C PRO A 33 -19.81 -19.49 -17.17
N GLU A 34 -21.03 -20.01 -17.35
CA GLU A 34 -22.06 -20.00 -16.31
C GLU A 34 -21.54 -20.59 -14.98
N GLY A 35 -21.78 -19.89 -13.87
CA GLY A 35 -21.34 -20.27 -12.53
C GLY A 35 -19.85 -20.08 -12.25
N CYS A 36 -19.04 -19.75 -13.26
CA CYS A 36 -17.59 -19.59 -13.14
C CYS A 36 -17.20 -18.15 -12.83
N LEU A 37 -15.95 -18.00 -12.32
CA LEU A 37 -15.31 -16.72 -12.08
C LEU A 37 -14.45 -16.30 -13.27
N GLY A 38 -14.39 -15.00 -13.54
CA GLY A 38 -13.36 -14.43 -14.41
C GLY A 38 -11.96 -14.60 -13.84
N SER A 39 -10.94 -14.40 -14.68
CA SER A 39 -9.52 -14.58 -14.30
C SER A 39 -9.11 -13.75 -13.09
N CYS A 40 -9.66 -12.55 -12.90
CA CYS A 40 -9.39 -11.69 -11.74
C CYS A 40 -10.15 -12.13 -10.47
N GLN A 41 -11.06 -13.10 -10.56
CA GLN A 41 -11.91 -13.61 -9.47
C GLN A 41 -12.88 -12.57 -8.87
N ARG A 42 -13.19 -11.50 -9.60
CA ARG A 42 -14.06 -10.42 -9.12
C ARG A 42 -15.46 -10.44 -9.66
N PHE A 43 -15.63 -11.11 -10.80
CA PHE A 43 -16.92 -11.26 -11.45
C PHE A 43 -17.24 -12.73 -11.67
N ARG A 44 -18.50 -13.08 -11.46
CA ARG A 44 -19.08 -14.39 -11.76
C ARG A 44 -20.16 -14.23 -12.84
N ASN A 45 -20.27 -15.20 -13.71
CA ASN A 45 -21.43 -15.30 -14.59
C ASN A 45 -22.56 -16.00 -13.82
N GLU A 46 -23.64 -15.28 -13.59
CA GLU A 46 -24.87 -15.79 -12.97
C GLU A 46 -26.05 -15.55 -13.89
N ASN A 47 -26.58 -16.62 -14.45
CA ASN A 47 -27.74 -16.60 -15.41
C ASN A 47 -27.48 -15.66 -16.60
N GLY A 48 -26.31 -15.75 -17.20
CA GLY A 48 -25.94 -14.95 -18.36
C GLY A 48 -25.63 -13.48 -18.06
N LYS A 49 -25.36 -13.14 -16.79
CA LYS A 49 -24.98 -11.79 -16.36
C LYS A 49 -23.70 -11.84 -15.54
N LEU A 50 -22.85 -10.83 -15.73
CA LEU A 50 -21.69 -10.64 -14.87
C LEU A 50 -22.12 -9.97 -13.56
N VAL A 51 -21.96 -10.69 -12.47
CA VAL A 51 -22.25 -10.21 -11.12
C VAL A 51 -20.94 -9.98 -10.40
N ARG A 52 -20.81 -8.82 -9.78
CA ARG A 52 -19.68 -8.52 -8.90
C ARG A 52 -19.82 -9.33 -7.62
N ILE A 53 -18.81 -10.11 -7.27
CA ILE A 53 -18.84 -10.95 -6.08
C ILE A 53 -18.30 -10.25 -4.84
N GLU A 54 -17.42 -9.26 -5.04
CA GLU A 54 -16.85 -8.48 -3.94
C GLU A 54 -17.65 -7.18 -3.76
N PRO A 55 -18.04 -6.84 -2.53
CA PRO A 55 -18.80 -5.63 -2.30
C PRO A 55 -17.95 -4.38 -2.55
N ILE A 56 -18.61 -3.27 -2.86
CA ILE A 56 -17.99 -1.95 -2.82
C ILE A 56 -17.81 -1.59 -1.35
N ASN A 57 -16.58 -1.29 -0.97
CA ASN A 57 -16.29 -0.83 0.38
C ASN A 57 -16.57 0.67 0.47
N ILE A 58 -17.47 1.05 1.36
CA ILE A 58 -17.79 2.44 1.68
C ILE A 58 -17.12 2.75 3.01
N VAL A 59 -16.31 3.80 3.03
CA VAL A 59 -15.78 4.37 4.26
C VAL A 59 -16.86 5.26 4.87
N ASP A 60 -17.07 5.16 6.18
CA ASP A 60 -18.04 6.03 6.85
C ASP A 60 -17.55 7.50 6.75
N PRO A 61 -18.31 8.41 6.10
CA PRO A 61 -17.89 9.80 5.95
C PRO A 61 -17.60 10.51 7.27
N SER A 62 -18.22 10.08 8.38
CA SER A 62 -17.99 10.64 9.71
C SER A 62 -16.59 10.32 10.27
N GLU A 63 -15.94 9.29 9.75
CA GLU A 63 -14.59 8.87 10.14
C GLU A 63 -13.50 9.50 9.26
N ILE A 64 -13.89 10.15 8.15
CA ILE A 64 -12.96 10.83 7.26
C ILE A 64 -12.63 12.21 7.83
N ARG A 65 -11.35 12.53 7.91
CA ARG A 65 -10.86 13.81 8.40
C ARG A 65 -10.29 14.63 7.26
N ILE A 66 -10.44 15.93 7.37
CA ILE A 66 -9.74 16.84 6.46
C ILE A 66 -8.34 17.08 7.01
N ASN A 67 -7.35 16.80 6.18
CA ASN A 67 -5.95 17.07 6.48
C ASN A 67 -5.71 18.58 6.48
N ASN A 68 -5.33 19.15 7.62
CA ASN A 68 -5.14 20.58 7.79
C ASN A 68 -4.02 21.17 6.91
N LEU A 69 -3.09 20.37 6.42
CA LEU A 69 -2.00 20.84 5.55
C LEU A 69 -2.39 20.85 4.08
N THR A 70 -3.16 19.88 3.65
CA THR A 70 -3.52 19.72 2.23
C THR A 70 -4.92 20.21 1.91
N GLY A 71 -5.78 20.38 2.91
CA GLY A 71 -7.20 20.65 2.73
C GLY A 71 -7.99 19.49 2.10
N LEU A 72 -7.38 18.30 1.99
CA LEU A 72 -7.98 17.12 1.40
C LEU A 72 -8.43 16.12 2.47
N PRO A 73 -9.40 15.23 2.15
CA PRO A 73 -9.69 14.10 2.99
C PRO A 73 -8.45 13.21 3.19
N ASP A 74 -8.32 12.60 4.36
CA ASP A 74 -7.24 11.65 4.65
C ASP A 74 -7.48 10.26 4.02
N ARG A 75 -8.70 10.00 3.51
CA ARG A 75 -9.14 8.72 2.98
C ARG A 75 -10.15 8.87 1.84
N PRO A 76 -10.31 7.85 0.98
CA PRO A 76 -11.34 7.85 -0.05
C PRO A 76 -12.73 7.57 0.56
N LEU A 77 -13.79 8.01 -0.12
CA LEU A 77 -15.18 7.68 0.23
C LEU A 77 -15.52 6.21 -0.03
N VAL A 78 -14.95 5.66 -1.10
CA VAL A 78 -15.22 4.28 -1.53
C VAL A 78 -13.94 3.65 -2.06
N SER A 79 -13.84 2.33 -1.87
CA SER A 79 -12.86 1.49 -2.53
C SER A 79 -13.60 0.35 -3.25
N ALA A 80 -13.32 0.19 -4.53
CA ALA A 80 -14.11 -0.70 -5.36
C ALA A 80 -13.26 -1.83 -5.95
N PHE A 81 -13.59 -3.05 -5.59
CA PHE A 81 -13.09 -4.24 -6.27
C PHE A 81 -13.93 -4.51 -7.53
N GLY A 82 -13.28 -4.79 -8.63
CA GLY A 82 -13.93 -5.15 -9.87
C GLY A 82 -14.44 -3.97 -10.69
N ALA A 83 -13.95 -2.76 -10.42
CA ALA A 83 -14.13 -1.61 -11.30
C ALA A 83 -12.91 -1.44 -12.20
N GLY A 84 -12.58 -2.45 -13.00
CA GLY A 84 -11.33 -2.52 -13.76
C GLY A 84 -11.13 -1.38 -14.74
N THR A 85 -9.88 -0.96 -14.92
CA THR A 85 -9.48 -0.06 -16.01
C THR A 85 -9.30 -0.83 -17.29
N ASN A 86 -10.00 -0.43 -18.33
CA ASN A 86 -9.64 -0.85 -19.67
C ASN A 86 -8.47 0.01 -20.17
N LEU A 87 -7.28 -0.57 -20.25
CA LEU A 87 -6.09 0.11 -20.78
C LEU A 87 -6.18 0.37 -22.29
N TYR A 88 -7.11 -0.27 -22.98
CA TYR A 88 -7.37 -0.03 -24.40
C TYR A 88 -8.44 1.05 -24.53
N SER A 89 -8.13 2.09 -25.27
CA SER A 89 -8.91 3.31 -25.46
C SER A 89 -10.26 3.14 -26.18
N THR A 90 -10.71 1.92 -26.41
CA THR A 90 -11.92 1.65 -27.20
C THR A 90 -13.19 1.54 -26.36
N ASN A 91 -13.09 1.24 -25.07
CA ASN A 91 -14.24 1.08 -24.19
C ASN A 91 -14.23 2.14 -23.08
N THR A 92 -15.41 2.53 -22.64
CA THR A 92 -15.52 3.41 -21.47
C THR A 92 -14.97 2.68 -20.25
N PRO A 93 -13.96 3.24 -19.58
CA PRO A 93 -13.37 2.61 -18.41
C PRO A 93 -14.39 2.44 -17.30
N SER A 94 -14.35 1.29 -16.63
CA SER A 94 -15.18 1.06 -15.45
C SER A 94 -14.70 1.91 -14.29
N LYS A 95 -15.60 2.66 -13.70
CA LYS A 95 -15.34 3.51 -12.56
C LYS A 95 -16.57 3.66 -11.68
N ILE A 96 -16.33 3.99 -10.42
CA ILE A 96 -17.35 4.46 -9.50
C ILE A 96 -16.96 5.87 -9.10
N VAL A 97 -17.88 6.81 -9.28
CA VAL A 97 -17.68 8.19 -8.88
C VAL A 97 -18.63 8.49 -7.74
N ALA A 98 -18.07 8.48 -6.53
CA ALA A 98 -18.83 8.69 -5.30
C ALA A 98 -18.71 10.12 -4.82
N GLU A 99 -19.84 10.67 -4.32
CA GLU A 99 -19.91 11.98 -3.71
C GLU A 99 -20.41 11.89 -2.27
N ALA A 100 -19.81 12.66 -1.37
CA ALA A 100 -20.32 12.91 -0.03
C ALA A 100 -19.80 14.25 0.53
N LYS A 101 -20.47 14.76 1.56
CA LYS A 101 -19.92 15.84 2.39
C LYS A 101 -19.01 15.27 3.46
N VAL A 102 -17.81 15.87 3.56
CA VAL A 102 -16.85 15.61 4.64
C VAL A 102 -16.56 16.94 5.31
N GLY A 103 -17.11 17.16 6.49
CA GLY A 103 -17.18 18.48 7.08
C GLY A 103 -17.97 19.44 6.16
N ASP A 104 -17.37 20.55 5.80
CA ASP A 104 -17.97 21.56 4.90
C ASP A 104 -17.63 21.33 3.42
N LEU A 105 -16.81 20.34 3.09
CA LEU A 105 -16.36 20.08 1.72
C LEU A 105 -17.24 19.07 1.00
N ASP A 106 -17.57 19.37 -0.26
CA ASP A 106 -18.11 18.40 -1.20
C ASP A 106 -16.94 17.60 -1.79
N VAL A 107 -16.88 16.32 -1.48
CA VAL A 107 -15.77 15.43 -1.82
C VAL A 107 -16.21 14.43 -2.87
N ILE A 108 -15.33 14.22 -3.86
CA ILE A 108 -15.48 13.17 -4.88
C ILE A 108 -14.37 12.15 -4.70
N THR A 109 -14.74 10.87 -4.75
CA THR A 109 -13.80 9.76 -4.95
C THR A 109 -14.12 9.05 -6.26
N CYS A 110 -13.16 9.06 -7.18
CA CYS A 110 -13.22 8.21 -8.37
C CYS A 110 -12.45 6.92 -8.07
N ALA A 111 -13.18 5.82 -7.92
CA ALA A 111 -12.62 4.50 -7.65
C ALA A 111 -12.61 3.63 -8.91
N THR A 112 -11.50 2.95 -9.12
CA THR A 112 -11.30 2.01 -10.22
C THR A 112 -10.29 0.94 -9.80
N GLU A 113 -9.93 0.04 -10.69
CA GLU A 113 -8.80 -0.88 -10.49
C GLU A 113 -7.62 -0.47 -11.35
N THR A 114 -6.42 -0.60 -10.81
CA THR A 114 -5.19 -0.44 -11.57
C THR A 114 -4.50 -1.78 -11.77
N VAL A 115 -3.82 -1.90 -12.89
CA VAL A 115 -2.97 -3.04 -13.22
C VAL A 115 -1.54 -2.71 -12.76
N LEU A 116 -1.02 -3.53 -11.89
CA LEU A 116 0.32 -3.40 -11.33
C LEU A 116 1.31 -4.18 -12.19
N SER A 117 2.11 -3.46 -12.97
CA SER A 117 3.12 -4.09 -13.85
C SER A 117 4.35 -4.59 -13.08
N PHE A 118 4.63 -4.01 -11.92
CA PHE A 118 5.85 -4.25 -11.14
C PHE A 118 5.49 -4.44 -9.65
N ASN A 119 4.56 -5.33 -9.38
CA ASN A 119 4.18 -5.63 -8.01
C ASN A 119 5.26 -6.48 -7.33
N GLY A 120 5.41 -6.27 -6.03
CA GLY A 120 6.34 -7.01 -5.21
C GLY A 120 5.94 -7.02 -3.75
N ALA A 121 6.38 -8.04 -3.02
CA ALA A 121 6.24 -8.14 -1.58
C ALA A 121 7.60 -8.40 -0.94
N ARG A 122 7.88 -7.73 0.17
CA ARG A 122 9.08 -7.94 0.96
C ARG A 122 8.69 -8.56 2.30
N VAL A 123 9.37 -9.62 2.65
CA VAL A 123 9.16 -10.34 3.89
C VAL A 123 10.49 -10.43 4.61
N LYS A 124 10.58 -9.86 5.80
CA LYS A 124 11.74 -10.01 6.66
C LYS A 124 11.51 -11.20 7.59
N VAL A 125 12.36 -12.20 7.51
CA VAL A 125 12.35 -13.35 8.40
C VAL A 125 13.50 -13.20 9.36
N ASP A 126 13.16 -13.01 10.62
CA ASP A 126 14.14 -12.87 11.68
C ASP A 126 14.50 -14.25 12.25
N ASP A 127 15.75 -14.56 12.17
CA ASP A 127 16.34 -15.77 12.73
C ASP A 127 17.36 -15.45 13.86
N ALA A 128 17.16 -14.33 14.55
CA ALA A 128 18.04 -13.88 15.62
C ALA A 128 18.35 -14.94 16.70
N HIS A 129 17.56 -16.00 16.74
CA HIS A 129 17.78 -17.16 17.60
C HIS A 129 18.38 -18.38 16.85
N VAL A 130 18.60 -18.24 15.57
CA VAL A 130 19.15 -19.28 14.71
C VAL A 130 20.36 -18.66 14.03
N ASP A 131 21.50 -19.02 14.50
CA ASP A 131 22.81 -18.47 14.11
C ASP A 131 23.20 -18.85 12.66
N THR A 132 22.21 -18.87 11.75
CA THR A 132 22.48 -19.26 10.38
C THR A 132 21.57 -18.56 9.39
N ASP A 133 22.14 -17.66 8.68
CA ASP A 133 21.68 -17.17 7.39
C ASP A 133 21.21 -18.29 6.43
N GLU A 134 21.57 -19.52 6.73
CA GLU A 134 21.34 -20.70 5.91
C GLU A 134 19.93 -21.28 6.06
N ASN A 135 19.23 -20.97 7.16
CA ASN A 135 17.93 -21.59 7.42
C ASN A 135 16.82 -21.15 6.48
N ILE A 136 16.91 -19.95 5.96
CA ILE A 136 15.89 -19.37 5.07
C ILE A 136 16.37 -19.30 3.62
N GLY A 137 17.69 -19.34 3.40
CA GLY A 137 18.33 -19.27 2.12
C GLY A 137 19.56 -18.37 2.10
N SER A 138 20.50 -18.67 1.23
CA SER A 138 21.69 -17.83 1.02
C SER A 138 21.34 -16.54 0.30
N ASN A 139 22.05 -15.47 0.62
CA ASN A 139 21.86 -14.19 -0.05
C ASN A 139 21.99 -14.30 -1.58
N GLY A 140 21.00 -13.78 -2.29
CA GLY A 140 20.91 -13.82 -3.75
C GLY A 140 20.37 -15.14 -4.31
N SER A 141 20.09 -16.15 -3.46
CA SER A 141 19.52 -17.41 -3.93
C SER A 141 18.07 -17.23 -4.42
N PRO A 142 17.65 -17.96 -5.46
CA PRO A 142 16.30 -17.87 -5.97
C PRO A 142 15.29 -18.54 -5.01
N ILE A 143 14.17 -17.85 -4.81
CA ILE A 143 12.99 -18.41 -4.16
C ILE A 143 12.10 -19.02 -5.23
N ARG A 144 11.70 -20.29 -5.04
CA ARG A 144 10.91 -21.03 -6.03
C ARG A 144 9.56 -21.47 -5.46
N ARG A 145 8.53 -21.30 -6.24
CA ARG A 145 7.19 -21.87 -6.04
C ARG A 145 6.87 -22.80 -7.19
N ASN A 146 6.63 -24.06 -6.91
CA ASN A 146 6.39 -25.10 -7.94
C ASN A 146 7.48 -25.11 -9.05
N GLY A 147 8.75 -24.93 -8.67
CA GLY A 147 9.88 -24.92 -9.60
C GLY A 147 10.12 -23.57 -10.31
N VAL A 148 9.19 -22.64 -10.27
CA VAL A 148 9.30 -21.31 -10.91
C VAL A 148 9.95 -20.33 -9.92
N ILE A 149 10.90 -19.53 -10.40
CA ILE A 149 11.50 -18.44 -9.61
C ILE A 149 10.44 -17.36 -9.40
N VAL A 150 10.15 -17.04 -8.13
CA VAL A 150 9.16 -16.04 -7.73
C VAL A 150 9.76 -14.88 -6.94
N GLY A 151 11.04 -14.98 -6.62
CA GLY A 151 11.75 -13.97 -5.85
C GLY A 151 13.18 -14.38 -5.57
N TYR A 152 13.86 -13.59 -4.76
CA TYR A 152 15.23 -13.83 -4.33
C TYR A 152 15.36 -13.57 -2.82
N VAL A 153 16.23 -14.35 -2.19
CA VAL A 153 16.67 -14.04 -0.83
C VAL A 153 17.60 -12.85 -0.92
N ASN A 154 17.27 -11.80 -0.21
CA ASN A 154 18.07 -10.58 -0.17
C ASN A 154 19.01 -10.60 1.04
N THR A 155 19.78 -9.55 1.19
CA THR A 155 20.76 -9.40 2.27
C THR A 155 20.15 -9.64 3.64
N ALA A 156 20.93 -10.24 4.54
CA ALA A 156 20.61 -10.20 5.95
C ALA A 156 20.74 -8.76 6.44
N GLU A 157 19.70 -8.29 7.06
CA GLU A 157 19.75 -7.11 7.90
C GLU A 157 19.73 -7.58 9.34
N TYR A 158 20.74 -7.24 10.11
CA TYR A 158 20.82 -7.48 11.54
C TYR A 158 20.14 -8.78 12.02
N GLY A 159 20.76 -9.91 11.72
CA GLY A 159 20.28 -11.24 12.14
C GLY A 159 19.03 -11.76 11.43
N SER A 160 18.60 -11.14 10.34
CA SER A 160 17.43 -11.56 9.58
C SER A 160 17.68 -11.60 8.08
N ARG A 161 16.85 -12.35 7.37
CA ARG A 161 16.82 -12.41 5.92
C ARG A 161 15.62 -11.67 5.37
N MET A 162 15.85 -10.91 4.32
CA MET A 162 14.79 -10.29 3.53
C MET A 162 14.44 -11.24 2.36
N LEU A 163 13.18 -11.62 2.26
CA LEU A 163 12.65 -12.34 1.12
C LEU A 163 11.95 -11.33 0.21
N TYR A 164 12.43 -11.20 -1.01
CA TYR A 164 11.85 -10.32 -2.00
C TYR A 164 11.12 -11.13 -3.07
N PHE A 165 9.79 -10.98 -3.13
CA PHE A 165 8.92 -11.63 -4.11
C PHE A 165 8.50 -10.63 -5.18
N GLY A 166 8.60 -11.00 -6.45
CA GLY A 166 8.18 -10.14 -7.56
C GLY A 166 9.28 -9.21 -8.05
N GLY A 167 8.85 -8.05 -8.55
CA GLY A 167 9.71 -7.07 -9.23
C GLY A 167 9.62 -7.14 -10.74
N ALA A 168 10.13 -6.09 -11.41
CA ALA A 168 9.98 -5.90 -12.86
C ALA A 168 10.48 -7.08 -13.69
N GLU A 169 11.63 -7.63 -13.29
CA GLU A 169 12.32 -8.71 -14.01
C GLU A 169 11.53 -10.02 -13.99
N LEU A 170 10.88 -10.30 -12.88
CA LEU A 170 10.17 -11.56 -12.66
C LEU A 170 8.69 -11.50 -13.08
N ASN A 171 8.08 -10.32 -13.14
CA ASN A 171 6.67 -10.16 -13.54
C ASN A 171 6.47 -10.26 -15.06
N THR A 172 7.41 -10.82 -15.79
CA THR A 172 7.38 -10.96 -17.25
C THR A 172 7.49 -12.42 -17.68
N GLY A 173 7.05 -12.70 -18.90
CA GLY A 173 7.17 -14.05 -19.48
C GLY A 173 6.32 -15.12 -18.80
N ALA A 174 6.62 -16.37 -19.08
CA ALA A 174 5.85 -17.53 -18.61
C ALA A 174 5.86 -17.70 -17.07
N GLY A 175 6.94 -17.28 -16.42
CA GLY A 175 7.05 -17.33 -14.95
C GLY A 175 6.23 -16.25 -14.24
N GLY A 176 5.93 -15.16 -14.92
CA GLY A 176 5.28 -13.98 -14.35
C GLY A 176 3.90 -14.26 -13.72
N PHE A 177 3.16 -15.23 -14.23
CA PHE A 177 1.91 -15.68 -13.60
C PHE A 177 2.11 -16.20 -12.19
N MET A 178 3.14 -17.05 -12.00
CA MET A 178 3.41 -17.60 -10.68
C MET A 178 3.90 -16.52 -9.72
N VAL A 179 4.66 -15.56 -10.23
CA VAL A 179 5.15 -14.41 -9.46
C VAL A 179 3.98 -13.54 -9.00
N THR A 180 3.15 -13.08 -9.92
CA THR A 180 2.01 -12.20 -9.59
C THR A 180 0.98 -12.90 -8.70
N ARG A 181 0.74 -14.20 -8.94
CA ARG A 181 -0.09 -15.03 -8.08
C ARG A 181 0.49 -15.16 -6.68
N THR A 182 1.82 -15.35 -6.56
CA THR A 182 2.48 -15.47 -5.27
C THR A 182 2.36 -14.19 -4.46
N VAL A 183 2.63 -13.04 -5.08
CA VAL A 183 2.45 -11.73 -4.45
C VAL A 183 0.99 -11.53 -4.03
N SER A 184 0.04 -11.81 -4.92
CA SER A 184 -1.39 -11.67 -4.61
C SER A 184 -1.84 -12.59 -3.48
N ASP A 185 -1.36 -13.83 -3.43
CA ASP A 185 -1.68 -14.76 -2.33
C ASP A 185 -1.13 -14.26 -1.00
N LEU A 186 0.11 -13.75 -0.95
CA LEU A 186 0.70 -13.15 0.25
C LEU A 186 -0.11 -11.94 0.73
N LEU A 187 -0.46 -11.03 -0.18
CA LEU A 187 -1.21 -9.82 0.14
C LEU A 187 -2.65 -10.11 0.60
N ASN A 188 -3.22 -11.21 0.15
CA ASN A 188 -4.54 -11.67 0.57
C ASN A 188 -4.49 -12.66 1.75
N LYS A 189 -3.40 -12.68 2.51
CA LYS A 189 -3.25 -13.51 3.71
C LYS A 189 -3.37 -15.02 3.47
N ARG A 190 -3.12 -15.48 2.25
CA ARG A 190 -3.18 -16.89 1.87
C ARG A 190 -1.83 -17.58 2.08
N PRO A 191 -1.80 -18.87 2.47
CA PRO A 191 -0.55 -19.58 2.66
C PRO A 191 0.18 -19.76 1.33
N VAL A 192 1.48 -19.45 1.33
CA VAL A 192 2.37 -19.62 0.19
C VAL A 192 3.51 -20.55 0.58
N THR A 193 3.65 -21.66 -0.14
CA THR A 193 4.77 -22.60 0.05
C THR A 193 5.82 -22.36 -1.03
N VAL A 194 7.05 -22.12 -0.59
CA VAL A 194 8.21 -21.90 -1.45
C VAL A 194 9.40 -22.72 -1.00
N SER A 195 10.45 -22.75 -1.81
CA SER A 195 11.75 -23.30 -1.49
C SER A 195 12.86 -22.34 -1.85
N THR A 196 14.00 -22.47 -1.18
CA THR A 196 15.25 -21.77 -1.48
C THR A 196 16.35 -22.80 -1.75
N ASP A 197 17.59 -22.36 -1.83
CA ASP A 197 18.75 -23.27 -1.96
C ASP A 197 18.96 -24.13 -0.70
N THR A 198 18.72 -23.56 0.48
CA THR A 198 18.91 -24.26 1.78
C THR A 198 17.63 -24.91 2.31
N VAL A 199 16.45 -24.36 1.97
CA VAL A 199 15.15 -24.80 2.49
C VAL A 199 14.30 -25.42 1.40
N LYS A 200 13.91 -26.67 1.58
CA LYS A 200 13.01 -27.37 0.64
C LYS A 200 11.56 -26.95 0.77
N LYS A 201 11.15 -26.52 1.95
CA LYS A 201 9.79 -26.09 2.23
C LYS A 201 9.78 -24.97 3.26
N LEU A 202 9.40 -23.79 2.80
CA LEU A 202 9.14 -22.60 3.61
C LEU A 202 7.68 -22.19 3.35
N VAL A 203 6.89 -22.10 4.41
CA VAL A 203 5.49 -21.67 4.34
C VAL A 203 5.37 -20.29 4.95
N LEU A 204 4.83 -19.36 4.20
CA LEU A 204 4.58 -17.96 4.58
C LEU A 204 3.08 -17.69 4.54
N GLN A 205 2.56 -17.08 5.59
CA GLN A 205 1.18 -16.60 5.65
C GLN A 205 1.11 -15.46 6.66
N HIS A 206 0.38 -14.39 6.32
CA HIS A 206 0.14 -13.32 7.27
C HIS A 206 -0.63 -13.85 8.50
N GLY A 207 -0.26 -13.38 9.71
CA GLY A 207 -0.85 -13.81 10.97
C GLY A 207 -0.36 -15.20 11.48
N GLN A 208 0.61 -15.81 10.78
CA GLN A 208 1.19 -17.11 11.16
C GLN A 208 2.70 -17.05 11.11
N PRO A 209 3.42 -17.68 12.05
CA PRO A 209 4.88 -17.77 11.94
C PRO A 209 5.25 -18.50 10.65
N PRO A 210 6.32 -18.07 9.96
CA PRO A 210 6.88 -18.80 8.84
C PRO A 210 7.29 -20.21 9.29
N ILE A 211 7.03 -21.19 8.47
CA ILE A 211 7.37 -22.59 8.79
C ILE A 211 8.45 -23.07 7.84
N VAL A 212 9.62 -23.38 8.38
CA VAL A 212 10.73 -24.02 7.69
C VAL A 212 10.70 -25.52 8.00
N GLY A 213 10.34 -26.34 7.01
CA GLY A 213 10.12 -27.74 7.24
C GLY A 213 8.95 -28.01 8.22
N LYS A 214 9.27 -28.26 9.47
CA LYS A 214 8.29 -28.47 10.55
C LYS A 214 8.42 -27.44 11.68
N GLN A 215 9.37 -26.53 11.58
CA GLN A 215 9.71 -25.56 12.60
C GLN A 215 9.14 -24.20 12.27
N ALA A 216 8.46 -23.58 13.22
CA ALA A 216 8.09 -22.18 13.13
C ALA A 216 9.32 -21.28 13.34
N GLN A 217 9.39 -20.22 12.58
CA GLN A 217 10.45 -19.21 12.64
C GLN A 217 9.84 -17.86 13.07
N PHE A 218 10.68 -16.97 13.51
CA PHE A 218 10.30 -15.59 13.73
C PHE A 218 10.23 -14.81 12.42
N MET A 219 9.36 -13.80 12.39
CA MET A 219 9.27 -12.88 11.27
C MET A 219 9.01 -11.48 11.80
N ARG A 220 9.72 -10.49 11.26
CA ARG A 220 9.60 -9.08 11.63
C ARG A 220 9.34 -8.20 10.41
N ILE A 221 8.82 -6.99 10.69
CA ILE A 221 8.67 -5.95 9.67
C ILE A 221 10.05 -5.55 9.13
N GLY A 222 10.09 -5.15 7.86
CA GLY A 222 11.28 -4.68 7.17
C GLY A 222 11.85 -3.36 7.70
N CYS A 223 12.51 -2.58 6.86
CA CYS A 223 13.25 -1.39 7.28
C CYS A 223 12.38 -0.32 7.97
N GLY A 224 13.00 0.54 8.77
CA GLY A 224 12.33 1.59 9.53
C GLY A 224 11.49 2.54 8.69
N SER A 225 11.89 2.82 7.45
CA SER A 225 11.12 3.62 6.50
C SER A 225 9.77 2.97 6.16
N MET A 226 9.77 1.66 5.94
CA MET A 226 8.57 0.91 5.58
C MET A 226 7.59 0.80 6.76
N VAL A 227 8.10 0.53 7.96
CA VAL A 227 7.30 0.47 9.18
C VAL A 227 6.69 1.83 9.50
N SER A 228 7.48 2.89 9.43
CA SER A 228 6.99 4.26 9.66
C SER A 228 5.84 4.59 8.70
N SER A 229 5.96 4.22 7.43
CA SER A 229 4.90 4.43 6.43
C SER A 229 3.65 3.60 6.74
N ALA A 230 3.82 2.34 7.11
CA ALA A 230 2.71 1.43 7.37
C ALA A 230 1.85 1.88 8.56
N TYR A 231 2.49 2.34 9.63
CA TYR A 231 1.79 2.71 10.87
C TYR A 231 1.60 4.22 11.06
N ALA A 232 1.94 5.05 10.08
CA ALA A 232 1.72 6.48 10.13
C ALA A 232 0.27 6.89 10.50
N PRO A 233 -0.80 6.22 9.98
CA PRO A 233 -2.18 6.55 10.33
C PRO A 233 -2.50 6.34 11.82
N HIS A 234 -1.81 5.45 12.47
CA HIS A 234 -1.97 5.17 13.90
C HIS A 234 -1.18 6.15 14.74
N TRP A 235 0.08 6.39 14.37
CA TRP A 235 0.95 7.33 15.08
C TRP A 235 0.43 8.75 15.09
N ILE A 236 -0.07 9.28 13.96
CA ILE A 236 -0.56 10.69 13.88
C ILE A 236 -1.69 11.00 14.87
N ARG A 237 -2.39 9.99 15.36
CA ARG A 237 -3.49 10.17 16.32
C ARG A 237 -3.00 10.40 17.75
N VAL A 238 -1.78 9.99 18.04
CA VAL A 238 -1.26 9.91 19.43
C VAL A 238 0.05 10.63 19.65
N VAL A 239 0.80 10.97 18.58
CA VAL A 239 2.04 11.75 18.65
C VAL A 239 2.11 12.75 17.51
N ASP A 240 2.95 13.78 17.68
CA ASP A 240 3.22 14.79 16.66
C ASP A 240 4.39 14.40 15.77
N GLU A 241 5.29 13.56 16.27
CA GLU A 241 6.44 13.05 15.54
C GLU A 241 6.71 11.59 15.90
N CYS A 242 7.09 10.79 14.91
CA CYS A 242 7.58 9.43 15.10
C CYS A 242 8.95 9.28 14.43
N ILE A 243 9.94 8.87 15.22
CA ILE A 243 11.29 8.58 14.73
C ILE A 243 11.53 7.09 14.90
N THR A 244 11.68 6.37 13.79
CA THR A 244 11.98 4.94 13.79
C THR A 244 13.45 4.73 13.47
N ILE A 245 14.18 4.11 14.41
CA ILE A 245 15.62 3.82 14.29
C ILE A 245 15.77 2.39 13.80
N ASP A 246 16.40 2.21 12.65
CA ASP A 246 16.80 0.93 12.10
C ASP A 246 18.31 0.99 11.76
N TYR A 247 18.90 -0.17 11.61
CA TYR A 247 20.32 -0.38 11.35
C TYR A 247 20.88 0.48 10.21
N ASP A 248 20.16 0.57 9.10
CA ASP A 248 20.57 1.30 7.92
C ASP A 248 19.80 2.59 7.70
N ILE A 249 18.60 2.73 8.27
CA ILE A 249 17.73 3.88 8.04
C ILE A 249 17.07 4.34 9.33
N THR A 250 17.23 5.62 9.65
CA THR A 250 16.39 6.31 10.63
C THR A 250 15.34 7.12 9.86
N ALA A 251 14.07 6.81 10.09
CA ALA A 251 12.95 7.50 9.46
C ALA A 251 12.33 8.50 10.44
N LYS A 252 12.21 9.77 10.01
CA LYS A 252 11.48 10.83 10.70
C LYS A 252 10.16 11.07 9.97
N MET A 253 9.02 10.84 10.63
CA MET A 253 7.72 10.80 10.00
C MET A 253 7.31 12.13 9.36
N SER A 254 7.48 13.25 10.04
CA SER A 254 7.04 14.56 9.56
C SER A 254 7.65 14.99 8.23
N THR A 255 8.80 14.44 7.86
CA THR A 255 9.48 14.71 6.59
C THR A 255 9.60 13.47 5.70
N HIS A 256 8.99 12.36 6.09
CA HIS A 256 8.95 11.15 5.29
C HIS A 256 8.03 11.35 4.07
N THR A 257 8.57 11.16 2.87
CA THR A 257 7.96 11.62 1.62
C THR A 257 6.61 10.99 1.28
N THR A 258 6.37 9.74 1.66
CA THR A 258 5.16 9.00 1.25
C THR A 258 4.03 9.06 2.27
N SER A 259 4.33 9.12 3.54
CA SER A 259 3.32 8.96 4.58
C SER A 259 3.14 10.18 5.45
N GLY A 260 4.21 10.74 5.99
CA GLY A 260 4.12 11.83 6.96
C GLY A 260 3.34 13.03 6.45
N LEU A 261 3.71 13.54 5.28
CA LEU A 261 3.05 14.70 4.68
C LEU A 261 1.57 14.45 4.36
N ARG A 262 1.22 13.25 3.91
CA ARG A 262 -0.15 12.91 3.53
C ARG A 262 -1.07 12.69 4.72
N TYR A 263 -0.52 12.19 5.82
CA TYR A 263 -1.28 12.05 7.08
C TYR A 263 -1.29 13.32 7.90
N GLY A 264 -0.55 14.37 7.50
CA GLY A 264 -0.57 15.67 8.14
C GLY A 264 0.39 15.81 9.32
N PHE A 265 1.47 15.03 9.36
CA PHE A 265 2.55 15.30 10.28
C PHE A 265 3.18 16.65 9.96
N ARG A 266 3.16 17.54 10.92
CA ARG A 266 3.85 18.84 10.84
C ARG A 266 5.33 18.63 11.05
N ASP A 267 6.20 19.31 10.28
CA ASP A 267 7.65 19.25 10.50
C ASP A 267 8.00 19.69 11.93
N SER A 268 8.47 18.74 12.70
CA SER A 268 8.82 18.91 14.12
C SER A 268 10.09 19.71 14.35
N GLY A 269 10.84 20.03 13.30
CA GLY A 269 12.14 20.67 13.42
C GLY A 269 13.27 19.78 13.95
N ILE A 270 12.98 18.53 14.36
CA ILE A 270 13.98 17.60 14.86
C ILE A 270 14.89 17.15 13.71
N THR A 271 16.19 17.18 13.94
CA THR A 271 17.20 16.55 13.09
C THR A 271 17.71 15.31 13.80
N PRO A 272 17.36 14.09 13.33
CA PRO A 272 17.90 12.87 13.90
C PRO A 272 19.40 12.74 13.66
N ALA A 273 20.08 12.02 14.57
CA ALA A 273 21.46 11.62 14.37
C ALA A 273 21.61 10.66 13.18
N GLY A 274 22.78 10.67 12.57
CA GLY A 274 23.10 9.84 11.40
C GLY A 274 23.42 10.67 10.15
N THR A 275 23.74 10.00 9.05
CA THR A 275 24.06 10.64 7.79
C THR A 275 22.79 10.87 6.96
N TYR A 276 22.55 12.10 6.57
CA TYR A 276 21.40 12.49 5.78
C TYR A 276 21.49 12.01 4.31
N SER A 277 20.45 11.39 3.79
CA SER A 277 20.40 10.93 2.39
C SER A 277 19.26 11.56 1.58
N SER A 278 18.11 11.75 2.20
CA SER A 278 16.91 12.34 1.59
C SER A 278 15.96 12.81 2.69
N PRO A 279 14.96 13.67 2.39
CA PRO A 279 14.03 14.14 3.41
C PRO A 279 13.46 13.00 4.25
N GLY A 280 13.60 13.11 5.58
CA GLY A 280 13.10 12.13 6.53
C GLY A 280 13.90 10.85 6.67
N ARG A 281 15.05 10.75 6.02
CA ARG A 281 15.91 9.54 6.05
C ARG A 281 17.34 9.89 6.40
N TRP A 282 17.88 9.20 7.42
CA TRP A 282 19.27 9.26 7.86
C TRP A 282 19.81 7.84 7.91
N PHE A 283 21.04 7.63 7.47
CA PHE A 283 21.70 6.34 7.61
C PHE A 283 22.35 6.22 8.98
N GLY A 284 22.14 5.08 9.64
CA GLY A 284 22.87 4.69 10.83
C GLY A 284 24.17 3.98 10.51
N GLU A 285 24.95 3.72 11.54
CA GLU A 285 26.11 2.83 11.51
C GLU A 285 25.73 1.49 12.15
N PRO A 286 26.20 0.34 11.64
CA PRO A 286 25.98 -0.94 12.29
C PRO A 286 26.49 -0.96 13.74
N GLY A 287 25.70 -1.53 14.64
CA GLY A 287 26.05 -1.60 16.05
C GLY A 287 25.08 -2.46 16.85
N GLU A 288 25.24 -2.45 18.18
CA GLU A 288 24.41 -3.19 19.12
C GLU A 288 23.32 -2.31 19.77
N GLY A 289 23.18 -1.07 19.30
CA GLY A 289 22.21 -0.12 19.79
C GLY A 289 20.78 -0.37 19.33
N TRP A 290 19.95 0.66 19.41
CA TRP A 290 18.57 0.64 18.96
C TRP A 290 18.47 0.31 17.46
N GLY A 291 17.62 -0.65 17.13
CA GLY A 291 17.42 -1.11 15.75
C GLY A 291 18.67 -1.70 15.09
N GLY A 292 19.71 -2.05 15.86
CA GLY A 292 21.01 -2.49 15.34
C GLY A 292 21.94 -1.34 14.92
N SER A 293 21.63 -0.11 15.30
CA SER A 293 22.48 1.07 15.11
C SER A 293 23.49 1.26 16.26
N ASN A 294 24.27 2.34 16.20
CA ASN A 294 25.16 2.75 17.28
C ASN A 294 24.45 3.60 18.37
N ILE A 295 23.16 3.85 18.25
CA ILE A 295 22.37 4.60 19.23
C ILE A 295 22.04 3.67 20.40
N THR A 296 22.76 3.79 21.50
CA THR A 296 22.52 2.99 22.72
C THR A 296 21.56 3.66 23.69
N ASN A 297 21.56 4.99 23.73
CA ASN A 297 20.59 5.80 24.45
C ASN A 297 19.67 6.51 23.44
N PRO A 298 18.33 6.36 23.51
CA PRO A 298 17.42 7.00 22.56
C PRO A 298 17.46 8.55 22.64
N ASP A 299 17.95 9.13 23.72
CA ASP A 299 18.13 10.58 23.83
C ASP A 299 19.17 11.11 22.83
N ASP A 300 20.15 10.28 22.46
CA ASP A 300 21.22 10.64 21.52
C ASP A 300 20.73 10.74 20.05
N ILE A 301 19.47 10.37 19.79
CA ILE A 301 18.90 10.51 18.44
C ILE A 301 18.64 11.97 18.06
N PHE A 302 18.51 12.86 19.04
CA PHE A 302 18.21 14.27 18.81
C PHE A 302 19.50 15.05 18.57
N ALA A 303 20.01 15.05 17.33
CA ALA A 303 21.24 15.80 17.01
C ALA A 303 21.03 17.32 17.06
N ASP A 304 19.85 17.80 16.65
CA ASP A 304 19.46 19.21 16.68
C ASP A 304 17.93 19.35 16.68
N VAL A 305 17.43 20.49 17.19
CA VAL A 305 16.01 20.85 17.17
C VAL A 305 15.87 22.30 16.69
N ASP A 306 15.32 22.49 15.50
CA ASP A 306 14.99 23.80 14.95
C ASP A 306 13.84 24.43 15.75
N LYS A 307 14.20 25.37 16.62
CA LYS A 307 13.25 26.06 17.50
C LYS A 307 12.21 26.92 16.76
N THR A 308 12.40 27.19 15.48
CA THR A 308 11.40 27.91 14.68
C THR A 308 10.25 27.02 14.22
N LYS A 309 10.43 25.70 14.25
CA LYS A 309 9.48 24.68 13.81
C LYS A 309 8.86 23.92 14.97
N ALA A 310 9.66 23.60 15.99
CA ALA A 310 9.19 22.93 17.20
C ALA A 310 8.22 23.81 18.01
N TRP A 311 7.44 23.19 18.88
CA TRP A 311 6.49 23.89 19.75
C TRP A 311 6.44 23.23 21.14
N PRO A 312 6.14 23.98 22.20
CA PRO A 312 5.95 23.41 23.53
C PRO A 312 4.80 22.39 23.55
N GLY A 313 4.99 21.30 24.27
CA GLY A 313 4.02 20.21 24.34
C GLY A 313 4.06 19.24 23.16
N MET A 314 4.94 19.43 22.18
CA MET A 314 5.13 18.50 21.06
C MET A 314 5.48 17.10 21.58
N ARG A 315 4.72 16.10 21.16
CA ARG A 315 4.82 14.70 21.59
C ARG A 315 5.61 13.90 20.58
N VAL A 316 6.67 13.26 21.01
CA VAL A 316 7.60 12.52 20.12
C VAL A 316 7.74 11.09 20.60
N ILE A 317 7.60 10.12 19.70
CA ILE A 317 7.95 8.72 19.94
C ILE A 317 9.23 8.38 19.19
N VAL A 318 10.18 7.79 19.89
CA VAL A 318 11.38 7.16 19.29
C VAL A 318 11.23 5.67 19.46
N THR A 319 11.37 4.90 18.40
CA THR A 319 11.11 3.47 18.41
C THR A 319 12.01 2.70 17.44
N GLU A 320 12.14 1.40 17.66
CA GLU A 320 12.68 0.44 16.69
C GLU A 320 11.59 0.02 15.70
N PRO A 321 11.93 -0.62 14.56
CA PRO A 321 10.96 -1.02 13.55
C PRO A 321 9.81 -1.88 14.09
N THR A 322 10.09 -2.79 15.00
CA THR A 322 9.10 -3.68 15.61
C THR A 322 8.65 -3.24 16.99
N VAL A 323 9.02 -2.00 17.37
CA VAL A 323 8.72 -1.35 18.66
C VAL A 323 9.13 -2.17 19.91
N GLU A 324 10.14 -3.02 19.79
CA GLU A 324 10.71 -3.76 20.94
C GLU A 324 11.21 -2.84 22.02
N ARG A 325 11.82 -1.71 21.60
CA ARG A 325 12.17 -0.60 22.46
C ARG A 325 11.46 0.66 21.96
N ALA A 326 10.90 1.41 22.88
CA ALA A 326 10.26 2.70 22.62
C ALA A 326 10.56 3.68 23.73
N ALA A 327 10.69 4.97 23.38
CA ALA A 327 10.87 6.06 24.33
C ALA A 327 9.99 7.23 23.91
N PHE A 328 9.25 7.78 24.88
CA PHE A 328 8.31 8.87 24.65
C PHE A 328 8.84 10.18 25.25
N TYR A 329 8.70 11.27 24.51
CA TYR A 329 9.21 12.59 24.87
C TYR A 329 8.13 13.65 24.68
N VAL A 330 8.23 14.70 25.48
CA VAL A 330 7.42 15.91 25.34
C VAL A 330 8.35 17.12 25.37
N ALA A 331 8.19 18.04 24.43
CA ALA A 331 8.93 19.29 24.42
C ALA A 331 8.47 20.20 25.56
N ASP A 332 9.40 20.69 26.38
CA ASP A 332 9.14 21.69 27.42
C ASP A 332 8.97 23.11 26.83
N GLU A 333 8.81 24.10 27.69
CA GLU A 333 8.64 25.50 27.27
C GLU A 333 9.91 26.08 26.59
N ASP A 334 11.07 25.52 26.84
CA ASP A 334 12.36 25.87 26.21
C ASP A 334 12.64 25.03 24.96
N LEU A 335 11.68 24.14 24.58
CA LEU A 335 11.75 23.20 23.46
C LEU A 335 12.81 22.10 23.62
N ASN A 336 13.16 21.76 24.88
CA ASN A 336 13.95 20.57 25.14
C ASN A 336 13.02 19.34 25.16
N LEU A 337 13.45 18.25 24.54
CA LEU A 337 12.71 17.00 24.54
C LEU A 337 12.96 16.25 25.86
N VAL A 338 11.95 16.24 26.71
CA VAL A 338 12.03 15.62 28.04
C VAL A 338 11.35 14.26 28.00
N ARG A 339 12.08 13.22 28.35
CA ARG A 339 11.58 11.85 28.41
C ARG A 339 10.45 11.71 29.44
N GLN A 340 9.36 11.07 29.05
CA GLN A 340 8.18 10.86 29.86
C GLN A 340 7.77 9.38 29.85
N PRO A 341 6.98 8.91 30.84
CA PRO A 341 6.31 7.62 30.75
C PRO A 341 5.44 7.54 29.47
N ILE A 342 5.40 6.36 28.85
CA ILE A 342 4.58 6.13 27.66
C ILE A 342 3.08 6.20 28.04
N PRO A 343 2.30 7.11 27.43
CA PRO A 343 0.86 7.19 27.69
C PRO A 343 0.11 5.96 27.18
N PRO A 344 -1.06 5.61 27.77
CA PRO A 344 -1.81 4.43 27.37
C PRO A 344 -2.20 4.41 25.88
N GLU A 345 -2.55 5.55 25.29
CA GLU A 345 -2.89 5.66 23.87
C GLU A 345 -1.69 5.44 22.94
N VAL A 346 -0.48 5.79 23.37
CA VAL A 346 0.76 5.50 22.65
C VAL A 346 1.13 4.02 22.81
N GLN A 347 0.95 3.48 24.02
CA GLN A 347 1.16 2.05 24.28
C GLN A 347 0.24 1.18 23.41
N ALA A 348 -1.01 1.59 23.20
CA ALA A 348 -1.93 0.85 22.33
C ALA A 348 -1.44 0.75 20.89
N VAL A 349 -0.75 1.77 20.36
CA VAL A 349 -0.13 1.70 19.03
C VAL A 349 1.09 0.78 19.04
N ILE A 350 1.89 0.79 20.11
CA ILE A 350 3.00 -0.15 20.28
C ILE A 350 2.49 -1.59 20.30
N ASP A 351 1.43 -1.87 21.05
CA ASP A 351 0.82 -3.19 21.15
C ASP A 351 0.23 -3.64 19.81
N LEU A 352 -0.38 -2.71 19.07
CA LEU A 352 -0.87 -2.98 17.71
C LEU A 352 0.27 -3.41 16.79
N ILE A 353 1.38 -2.67 16.78
CA ILE A 353 2.54 -3.00 15.95
C ILE A 353 3.12 -4.35 16.36
N HIS A 354 3.29 -4.62 17.64
CA HIS A 354 3.74 -5.91 18.15
C HIS A 354 2.85 -7.06 17.68
N SER A 355 1.53 -6.91 17.78
CA SER A 355 0.60 -7.97 17.40
C SER A 355 0.60 -8.26 15.90
N ASN A 356 0.97 -7.27 15.07
CA ASN A 356 1.08 -7.41 13.62
C ASN A 356 2.46 -7.87 13.14
N CYS A 357 3.51 -7.58 13.91
CA CYS A 357 4.88 -7.90 13.51
C CYS A 357 5.30 -9.32 13.86
N GLU A 358 4.72 -9.89 14.88
CA GLU A 358 4.93 -11.25 15.31
C GLU A 358 3.59 -12.01 15.25
N PRO A 359 3.50 -13.00 14.44
CA PRO A 359 4.57 -13.81 13.84
C PRO A 359 4.66 -13.70 12.32
N CYS A 360 4.55 -12.60 11.64
CA CYS A 360 4.34 -12.79 10.24
C CYS A 360 4.65 -11.64 9.29
N LEU A 361 4.30 -11.86 8.03
CA LEU A 361 4.29 -10.89 6.95
C LEU A 361 3.27 -9.77 7.24
N CYS A 362 3.73 -8.56 7.46
CA CYS A 362 2.87 -7.43 7.82
C CYS A 362 3.08 -6.18 6.99
N ASN A 363 4.12 -6.11 6.19
CA ASN A 363 4.38 -4.97 5.30
C ASN A 363 4.45 -5.35 3.85
N VAL A 364 3.93 -4.46 3.02
CA VAL A 364 3.91 -4.58 1.56
C VAL A 364 4.31 -3.27 0.92
N SER A 365 5.21 -3.37 -0.04
CA SER A 365 5.48 -2.27 -0.97
C SER A 365 4.91 -2.63 -2.34
N VAL A 366 4.00 -1.83 -2.82
CA VAL A 366 3.35 -2.02 -4.12
C VAL A 366 3.80 -0.91 -5.06
N CYS A 367 4.42 -1.29 -6.16
CA CYS A 367 4.85 -0.36 -7.21
C CYS A 367 4.08 -0.65 -8.50
N ALA A 368 3.52 0.39 -9.10
CA ALA A 368 2.74 0.28 -10.33
C ALA A 368 3.05 1.42 -11.30
N GLY A 369 2.86 1.18 -12.59
CA GLY A 369 2.85 2.23 -13.57
C GLY A 369 1.52 2.98 -13.58
N PHE A 370 1.56 4.32 -13.50
CA PHE A 370 0.39 5.19 -13.62
C PHE A 370 0.22 5.60 -15.09
N GLY A 371 -0.32 4.69 -15.91
CA GLY A 371 -0.48 4.88 -17.34
C GLY A 371 -1.62 5.82 -17.74
N GLY A 372 -1.64 6.20 -19.01
CA GLY A 372 -2.69 7.04 -19.59
C GLY A 372 -4.10 6.46 -19.42
N GLY A 373 -4.25 5.13 -19.38
CA GLY A 373 -5.53 4.45 -19.15
C GLY A 373 -6.16 4.82 -17.81
N VAL A 374 -5.39 4.79 -16.72
CA VAL A 374 -5.89 5.17 -15.39
C VAL A 374 -6.34 6.63 -15.35
N ARG A 375 -5.58 7.53 -15.99
CA ARG A 375 -5.94 8.96 -16.05
C ARG A 375 -7.24 9.20 -16.82
N ASN A 376 -7.47 8.45 -17.90
CA ASN A 376 -8.71 8.53 -18.68
C ASN A 376 -9.94 8.05 -17.91
N VAL A 377 -9.76 7.21 -16.90
CA VAL A 377 -10.85 6.81 -15.99
C VAL A 377 -11.32 7.98 -15.14
N ILE A 378 -10.40 8.88 -14.80
CA ILE A 378 -10.67 10.01 -13.89
C ILE A 378 -11.21 11.23 -14.66
N SER A 379 -10.62 11.53 -15.83
CA SER A 379 -10.95 12.69 -16.64
C SER A 379 -11.12 12.31 -18.11
N HIS A 380 -12.20 12.81 -18.74
CA HIS A 380 -12.48 12.61 -20.16
C HIS A 380 -11.93 13.72 -21.06
N VAL A 381 -11.51 14.84 -20.48
CA VAL A 381 -11.04 16.02 -21.22
C VAL A 381 -9.54 15.93 -21.50
N SER A 382 -8.75 15.83 -20.47
CA SER A 382 -7.28 15.76 -20.60
C SER A 382 -6.64 15.04 -19.44
N PRO A 383 -5.94 13.92 -19.69
CA PRO A 383 -5.18 13.25 -18.65
C PRO A 383 -4.09 14.11 -18.01
N ILE A 384 -3.63 15.16 -18.71
CA ILE A 384 -2.60 16.08 -18.22
C ILE A 384 -3.14 16.90 -17.04
N ASN A 385 -4.43 17.25 -17.05
CA ASN A 385 -5.05 17.99 -15.96
C ASN A 385 -5.01 17.22 -14.64
N VAL A 386 -5.18 15.90 -14.70
CA VAL A 386 -5.03 15.03 -13.52
C VAL A 386 -3.64 15.11 -12.94
N ASN A 387 -2.60 15.08 -13.81
CA ASN A 387 -1.21 15.23 -13.35
C ASN A 387 -0.92 16.59 -12.75
N LYS A 388 -1.51 17.65 -13.33
CA LYS A 388 -1.35 18.99 -12.80
C LYS A 388 -1.97 19.11 -11.42
N ALA A 389 -3.21 18.66 -11.26
CA ALA A 389 -3.90 18.66 -9.97
C ALA A 389 -3.14 17.84 -8.91
N LEU A 390 -2.50 16.75 -9.33
CA LEU A 390 -1.64 15.96 -8.46
C LEU A 390 -0.41 16.75 -8.00
N LYS A 391 0.31 17.41 -8.93
CA LYS A 391 1.48 18.24 -8.62
C LYS A 391 1.13 19.41 -7.73
N ASP A 392 -0.04 19.99 -7.96
CA ASP A 392 -0.60 21.11 -7.18
C ASP A 392 -1.12 20.66 -5.79
N GLY A 393 -1.01 19.35 -5.45
CA GLY A 393 -1.45 18.82 -4.15
C GLY A 393 -2.98 18.80 -3.96
N LYS A 394 -3.76 18.93 -5.04
CA LYS A 394 -5.22 18.98 -5.01
C LYS A 394 -5.91 17.62 -5.02
N VAL A 395 -5.14 16.53 -5.07
CA VAL A 395 -5.65 15.16 -5.24
C VAL A 395 -4.96 14.20 -4.29
N LEU A 396 -5.75 13.40 -3.60
CA LEU A 396 -5.28 12.26 -2.82
C LEU A 396 -5.38 10.99 -3.68
N TYR A 397 -4.28 10.27 -3.80
CA TYR A 397 -4.25 8.94 -4.38
C TYR A 397 -4.15 7.88 -3.29
N THR A 398 -4.97 6.85 -3.41
CA THR A 398 -4.92 5.70 -2.52
C THR A 398 -4.93 4.39 -3.31
N ILE A 399 -4.33 3.36 -2.73
CA ILE A 399 -4.45 1.98 -3.17
C ILE A 399 -5.07 1.21 -2.02
N CYS A 400 -6.22 0.61 -2.25
CA CYS A 400 -7.00 -0.06 -1.18
C CYS A 400 -7.27 0.86 0.02
N GLY A 401 -7.52 2.15 -0.23
CA GLY A 401 -7.70 3.15 0.83
C GLY A 401 -6.41 3.65 1.49
N ARG A 402 -5.23 3.16 1.08
CA ARG A 402 -3.93 3.59 1.62
C ARG A 402 -3.26 4.62 0.73
N PRO A 403 -2.71 5.71 1.28
CA PRO A 403 -2.05 6.73 0.51
C PRO A 403 -0.94 6.16 -0.38
N ALA A 404 -0.92 6.62 -1.62
CA ALA A 404 0.08 6.27 -2.61
C ALA A 404 0.88 7.49 -3.04
N HIS A 405 2.15 7.30 -3.31
CA HIS A 405 3.00 8.32 -3.91
C HIS A 405 3.10 8.09 -5.42
N ILE A 406 2.95 9.16 -6.19
CA ILE A 406 3.12 9.13 -7.64
C ILE A 406 4.39 9.89 -8.01
N TRP A 407 5.31 9.19 -8.64
CA TRP A 407 6.56 9.75 -9.14
C TRP A 407 6.35 10.55 -10.42
N GLU A 408 7.23 11.50 -10.71
CA GLU A 408 7.13 12.33 -11.91
C GLU A 408 7.07 11.53 -13.22
N GLY A 409 7.71 10.38 -13.28
CA GLY A 409 7.63 9.44 -14.40
C GLY A 409 6.34 8.61 -14.47
N GLY A 410 5.39 8.80 -13.55
CA GLY A 410 4.10 8.13 -13.54
C GLY A 410 4.07 6.81 -12.77
N GLY A 411 5.08 6.51 -11.96
CA GLY A 411 5.07 5.36 -11.06
C GLY A 411 4.26 5.63 -9.80
N ILE A 412 3.54 4.63 -9.31
CA ILE A 412 2.81 4.66 -8.04
C ILE A 412 3.53 3.76 -7.04
N THR A 413 3.75 4.27 -5.84
CA THR A 413 4.23 3.47 -4.71
C THR A 413 3.29 3.63 -3.53
N ALA A 414 2.81 2.52 -3.00
CA ALA A 414 2.08 2.48 -1.73
C ALA A 414 2.78 1.53 -0.77
N GLU A 415 2.93 1.95 0.46
CA GLU A 415 3.45 1.14 1.56
C GLU A 415 2.37 1.06 2.64
N CYS A 416 1.99 -0.14 3.04
CA CYS A 416 0.92 -0.35 4.03
C CYS A 416 1.12 -1.66 4.80
N SER A 417 0.50 -1.74 5.97
CA SER A 417 0.33 -3.02 6.64
C SER A 417 -0.60 -3.94 5.84
N VAL A 418 -0.31 -5.23 5.82
CA VAL A 418 -1.20 -6.22 5.19
C VAL A 418 -2.55 -6.29 5.91
N ASP A 419 -2.59 -6.02 7.22
CA ASP A 419 -3.86 -5.98 7.97
C ASP A 419 -4.78 -4.85 7.56
N ASP A 420 -4.19 -3.76 7.11
CA ASP A 420 -4.94 -2.63 6.56
C ASP A 420 -5.50 -2.89 5.16
N CYS A 421 -5.04 -3.93 4.48
CA CYS A 421 -5.53 -4.31 3.16
C CYS A 421 -6.75 -5.22 3.30
N PRO A 422 -7.89 -4.87 2.71
CA PRO A 422 -9.05 -5.76 2.70
C PRO A 422 -8.73 -7.09 2.03
N GLU A 423 -9.29 -8.18 2.53
CA GLU A 423 -9.17 -9.48 1.88
C GLU A 423 -9.73 -9.41 0.46
N GLY A 424 -9.04 -10.02 -0.51
CA GLY A 424 -9.43 -9.96 -1.91
C GLY A 424 -8.98 -8.69 -2.66
N ALA A 425 -8.35 -7.72 -1.99
CA ALA A 425 -7.91 -6.46 -2.59
C ALA A 425 -6.93 -6.65 -3.77
N PHE A 426 -6.11 -7.69 -3.71
CA PHE A 426 -5.13 -8.01 -4.74
C PHE A 426 -5.55 -9.26 -5.50
N SER A 427 -5.47 -9.20 -6.80
CA SER A 427 -5.64 -10.35 -7.67
C SER A 427 -4.59 -10.35 -8.77
N TRP A 428 -4.59 -11.36 -9.58
CA TRP A 428 -3.69 -11.47 -10.72
C TRP A 428 -4.49 -11.77 -11.99
N VAL A 429 -3.91 -11.38 -13.11
CA VAL A 429 -4.50 -11.65 -14.43
C VAL A 429 -3.49 -12.40 -15.31
N PRO A 430 -3.97 -13.15 -16.31
CA PRO A 430 -3.11 -13.97 -17.17
C PRO A 430 -2.05 -13.21 -17.98
N THR A 431 -2.13 -11.89 -18.03
CA THR A 431 -1.10 -11.00 -18.61
C THR A 431 -0.07 -10.59 -17.57
N PRO A 432 0.69 -11.49 -16.99
CA PRO A 432 1.38 -11.42 -15.68
C PRO A 432 1.32 -10.05 -15.00
N ALA A 433 0.18 -9.74 -14.42
CA ALA A 433 -0.03 -8.47 -13.73
C ALA A 433 -0.86 -8.68 -12.46
N GLY A 434 -0.53 -7.95 -11.41
CA GLY A 434 -1.38 -7.79 -10.24
C GLY A 434 -2.46 -6.74 -10.53
N VAL A 435 -3.61 -6.89 -9.91
CA VAL A 435 -4.72 -5.93 -10.01
C VAL A 435 -5.14 -5.54 -8.60
N THR A 436 -5.33 -4.26 -8.36
CA THR A 436 -5.76 -3.72 -7.07
C THR A 436 -6.64 -2.49 -7.24
N PRO A 437 -7.55 -2.21 -6.30
CA PRO A 437 -8.30 -0.96 -6.30
C PRO A 437 -7.37 0.26 -6.25
N LEU A 438 -7.74 1.26 -7.03
CA LEU A 438 -7.13 2.59 -7.02
C LEU A 438 -8.24 3.62 -6.81
N GLU A 439 -8.03 4.50 -5.86
CA GLU A 439 -8.93 5.58 -5.58
C GLU A 439 -8.23 6.94 -5.77
N VAL A 440 -8.98 7.88 -6.35
CA VAL A 440 -8.54 9.25 -6.55
C VAL A 440 -9.58 10.17 -5.92
N THR A 441 -9.19 10.87 -4.86
CA THR A 441 -10.10 11.67 -4.04
C THR A 441 -9.71 13.14 -4.10
N MET A 442 -10.69 14.01 -4.27
CA MET A 442 -10.52 15.46 -4.40
C MET A 442 -11.81 16.20 -4.05
N THR A 443 -11.77 17.52 -4.03
CA THR A 443 -12.99 18.32 -3.93
C THR A 443 -13.79 18.23 -5.24
N LYS A 444 -15.10 18.41 -5.17
CA LYS A 444 -15.98 18.41 -6.35
C LYS A 444 -15.57 19.51 -7.35
N GLU A 445 -15.16 20.67 -6.85
CA GLU A 445 -14.63 21.76 -7.67
C GLU A 445 -13.39 21.34 -8.46
N THR A 446 -12.42 20.71 -7.81
CA THR A 446 -11.23 20.17 -8.50
C THR A 446 -11.61 19.11 -9.53
N TYR A 447 -12.58 18.24 -9.22
CA TYR A 447 -13.04 17.20 -10.14
C TYR A 447 -13.67 17.80 -11.42
N GLU A 448 -14.44 18.85 -11.28
CA GLU A 448 -15.00 19.61 -12.40
C GLU A 448 -13.89 20.32 -13.21
N GLU A 449 -12.95 21.02 -12.54
CA GLU A 449 -11.82 21.70 -13.18
C GLU A 449 -10.97 20.79 -14.05
N ILE A 450 -10.73 19.55 -13.62
CA ILE A 450 -9.93 18.58 -14.39
C ILE A 450 -10.72 17.91 -15.52
N GLY A 451 -12.01 18.19 -15.65
CA GLY A 451 -12.90 17.57 -16.64
C GLY A 451 -13.33 16.16 -16.24
N GLY A 452 -13.76 16.01 -15.00
CA GLY A 452 -14.31 14.76 -14.47
C GLY A 452 -15.62 14.35 -15.12
N TYR A 453 -16.03 13.11 -14.90
CA TYR A 453 -17.30 12.56 -15.41
C TYR A 453 -18.45 12.97 -14.49
N MET A 454 -18.93 14.21 -14.65
CA MET A 454 -19.95 14.79 -13.76
C MET A 454 -21.29 14.04 -13.83
N ASP A 455 -21.61 13.47 -14.97
CA ASP A 455 -22.81 12.62 -15.21
C ASP A 455 -22.74 11.25 -14.54
N ALA A 456 -21.56 10.81 -14.14
CA ALA A 456 -21.34 9.55 -13.44
C ALA A 456 -21.36 9.67 -11.91
N ILE A 457 -21.48 10.89 -11.38
CA ILE A 457 -21.48 11.11 -9.93
C ILE A 457 -22.75 10.50 -9.32
N ARG A 458 -22.55 9.73 -8.25
CA ARG A 458 -23.61 9.22 -7.38
C ARG A 458 -23.24 9.50 -5.93
N THR A 459 -24.22 9.84 -5.13
CA THR A 459 -24.00 9.96 -3.69
C THR A 459 -23.64 8.61 -3.10
N VAL A 460 -22.91 8.62 -1.99
CA VAL A 460 -22.61 7.38 -1.25
C VAL A 460 -23.89 6.64 -0.87
N ASP A 461 -24.98 7.36 -0.55
CA ASP A 461 -26.27 6.74 -0.20
C ASP A 461 -26.94 6.08 -1.42
N GLU A 462 -26.87 6.67 -2.60
CA GLU A 462 -27.34 6.04 -3.85
C GLU A 462 -26.54 4.78 -4.17
N ILE A 463 -25.22 4.82 -3.99
CA ILE A 463 -24.36 3.64 -4.19
C ILE A 463 -24.74 2.55 -3.18
N ARG A 464 -24.95 2.92 -1.92
CA ARG A 464 -25.39 1.99 -0.86
C ARG A 464 -26.73 1.34 -1.16
N ALA A 465 -27.66 2.08 -1.73
CA ALA A 465 -29.01 1.62 -2.03
C ALA A 465 -29.06 0.70 -3.27
N THR A 466 -28.14 0.85 -4.23
CA THR A 466 -28.22 0.20 -5.56
C THR A 466 -27.16 -0.87 -5.78
N GLU A 467 -26.12 -0.91 -4.98
CA GLU A 467 -24.98 -1.81 -5.17
C GLU A 467 -24.80 -2.75 -3.96
N ASN A 468 -24.10 -3.86 -4.19
CA ASN A 468 -23.63 -4.69 -3.08
C ASN A 468 -22.49 -3.93 -2.37
N THR A 469 -22.76 -3.42 -1.17
CA THR A 469 -21.83 -2.59 -0.42
C THR A 469 -21.55 -3.11 0.98
N LYS A 470 -20.36 -2.83 1.48
CA LYS A 470 -19.94 -3.06 2.85
C LYS A 470 -19.43 -1.75 3.44
N ILE A 471 -19.93 -1.39 4.62
CA ILE A 471 -19.37 -0.27 5.39
C ILE A 471 -18.13 -0.79 6.10
N ILE A 472 -17.00 -0.10 5.91
CA ILE A 472 -15.76 -0.39 6.61
C ILE A 472 -15.61 0.64 7.72
N SER A 473 -15.58 0.15 8.97
CA SER A 473 -15.06 0.94 10.09
C SER A 473 -13.54 1.00 9.99
N LEU A 474 -13.00 2.17 10.28
CA LEU A 474 -11.56 2.44 10.26
C LEU A 474 -10.96 2.34 11.66
N GLU A 475 -11.75 1.95 12.64
CA GLU A 475 -11.24 1.63 13.96
C GLU A 475 -10.56 0.25 13.92
N HIS A 476 -9.27 0.29 14.10
CA HIS A 476 -8.46 -0.85 14.55
C HIS A 476 -7.75 -0.46 15.83
#